data_7831dbc0acdfd0e1171dd8d9f8238e05
#
_entry.id   7831dbc0acdfd0e1171dd8d9f8238e05
#
_cell.length_a   1.000
_cell.length_b   1.000
_cell.length_c   1.000
_cell.angle_alpha   90.00
_cell.angle_beta   90.00
_cell.angle_gamma   90.00
#
_symmetry.space_group_name_H-M   'P 1'
#
loop_
_entity.id
_entity.type
_entity.pdbx_description
1 polymer ?
#
loop_
_entity_poly.entity_id
_entity_poly.type
_entity_poly.pdbx_seq_one_letter_code
_entity_poly.pdbx_strand_id
1 'polypeptide(L)'
;MKSFLHDIFCGILQWFARLNDRIFRGNADFSGWVSQENAGFSQEHGNQYQPSTDALVRILKRYPISQEDRILDIGCGKGKAMYLMSRYPFGAVRGYDLSEALTRTAN
;
A
#
# COMPACT_ATOMS: atom_id res chain seq x y z
N MET A 1 -5.39 29.98 -2.82
CA MET A 1 -6.65 29.53 -2.18
C MET A 1 -7.08 28.14 -2.63
N LYS A 2 -7.01 27.79 -3.92
CA LYS A 2 -7.31 26.42 -4.42
C LYS A 2 -6.36 25.34 -3.86
N SER A 3 -5.08 25.63 -3.71
CA SER A 3 -4.07 24.69 -3.16
C SER A 3 -4.34 24.38 -1.68
N PHE A 4 -4.66 25.37 -0.85
CA PHE A 4 -4.93 25.22 0.57
C PHE A 4 -6.17 24.32 0.83
N LEU A 5 -7.25 24.54 0.09
CA LEU A 5 -8.45 23.70 0.19
C LEU A 5 -8.21 22.27 -0.29
N HIS A 6 -7.40 22.12 -1.32
CA HIS A 6 -6.99 20.80 -1.81
C HIS A 6 -6.19 20.04 -0.75
N ASP A 7 -5.23 20.69 -0.11
CA ASP A 7 -4.38 20.10 0.92
C ASP A 7 -5.19 19.68 2.15
N ILE A 8 -6.16 20.52 2.58
CA ILE A 8 -7.09 20.17 3.66
C ILE A 8 -7.93 18.94 3.27
N PHE A 9 -8.47 18.92 2.07
CA PHE A 9 -9.29 17.81 1.58
C PHE A 9 -8.50 16.51 1.52
N CYS A 10 -7.28 16.54 0.99
CA CYS A 10 -6.37 15.39 0.98
C CYS A 10 -6.02 14.92 2.38
N GLY A 11 -5.79 15.85 3.31
CA GLY A 11 -5.52 15.53 4.72
C GLY A 11 -6.69 14.81 5.39
N ILE A 12 -7.91 15.26 5.14
CA ILE A 12 -9.13 14.63 5.68
C ILE A 12 -9.28 13.21 5.10
N LEU A 13 -9.11 13.04 3.79
CA LEU A 13 -9.21 11.72 3.16
C LEU A 13 -8.16 10.74 3.72
N GLN A 14 -6.94 11.20 3.92
CA GLN A 14 -5.88 10.38 4.53
C GLN A 14 -6.20 10.01 5.97
N TRP A 15 -6.78 10.92 6.74
CA TRP A 15 -7.19 10.65 8.11
C TRP A 15 -8.28 9.56 8.17
N PHE A 16 -9.29 9.65 7.32
CA PHE A 16 -10.33 8.63 7.20
C PHE A 16 -9.75 7.27 6.76
N ALA A 17 -8.82 7.27 5.81
CA ALA A 17 -8.17 6.04 5.36
C ALA A 17 -7.36 5.38 6.49
N ARG A 18 -6.63 6.16 7.30
CA ARG A 18 -5.90 5.64 8.47
C ARG A 18 -6.85 5.09 9.54
N LEU A 19 -7.96 5.79 9.78
CA LEU A 19 -8.97 5.32 10.71
C LEU A 19 -9.57 4.00 10.25
N ASN A 20 -9.88 3.88 8.97
CA ASN A 20 -10.36 2.64 8.37
C ASN A 20 -9.36 1.50 8.53
N ASP A 21 -8.07 1.73 8.30
CA ASP A 21 -7.02 0.73 8.50
C ASP A 21 -6.98 0.25 9.95
N ARG A 22 -7.06 1.16 10.92
CA ARG A 22 -7.08 0.82 12.35
C ARG A 22 -8.27 -0.01 12.76
N ILE A 23 -9.45 0.33 12.27
CA ILE A 23 -10.70 -0.33 12.66
C ILE A 23 -10.84 -1.70 11.99
N PHE A 24 -10.56 -1.77 10.68
CA PHE A 24 -10.88 -2.93 9.87
C PHE A 24 -9.68 -3.81 9.51
N ARG A 25 -8.46 -3.34 9.73
CA ARG A 25 -7.22 -4.02 9.33
C ARG A 25 -6.22 -4.22 10.47
N GLY A 26 -6.68 -4.20 11.72
CA GLY A 26 -5.88 -4.58 12.88
C GLY A 26 -4.66 -3.68 13.15
N ASN A 27 -4.83 -2.37 13.13
CA ASN A 27 -3.79 -1.36 13.33
C ASN A 27 -2.71 -1.31 12.23
N ALA A 28 -2.97 -1.87 11.06
CA ALA A 28 -2.07 -1.74 9.93
C ALA A 28 -1.94 -0.26 9.49
N ASP A 29 -0.75 0.17 9.16
CA ASP A 29 -0.46 1.50 8.63
C ASP A 29 -0.15 1.43 7.13
N PHE A 30 -1.17 1.22 6.32
CA PHE A 30 -1.03 1.21 4.86
C PHE A 30 -1.29 2.55 4.21
N SER A 31 -2.10 3.38 4.86
CA SER A 31 -2.62 4.63 4.31
C SER A 31 -1.66 5.78 4.57
N GLY A 32 -1.74 6.77 3.72
CA GLY A 32 -0.91 7.96 3.77
C GLY A 32 0.24 7.90 2.79
N TRP A 33 0.45 9.02 2.14
CA TRP A 33 1.52 9.20 1.17
C TRP A 33 2.83 9.46 1.91
N VAL A 34 3.91 8.90 1.37
CA VAL A 34 5.26 9.18 1.83
C VAL A 34 6.03 9.77 0.66
N SER A 35 6.61 10.97 0.86
CA SER A 35 7.39 11.62 -0.18
C SER A 35 8.60 10.77 -0.58
N GLN A 36 9.12 10.99 -1.77
CA GLN A 36 10.31 10.31 -2.26
C GLN A 36 11.48 10.41 -1.28
N GLU A 37 11.71 11.60 -0.73
CA GLU A 37 12.77 11.86 0.23
C GLU A 37 12.56 11.09 1.55
N ASN A 38 11.35 11.13 2.11
CA ASN A 38 11.04 10.43 3.35
C ASN A 38 11.02 8.90 3.20
N ALA A 39 10.80 8.41 1.99
CA ALA A 39 10.94 7.00 1.67
C ALA A 39 12.41 6.57 1.49
N GLY A 40 13.34 7.53 1.48
CA GLY A 40 14.77 7.27 1.33
C GLY A 40 15.20 6.97 -0.12
N PHE A 41 14.40 7.36 -1.09
CA PHE A 41 14.76 7.21 -2.50
C PHE A 41 15.63 8.36 -2.98
N SER A 42 16.63 8.05 -3.83
CA SER A 42 17.33 9.05 -4.62
C SER A 42 16.42 9.58 -5.74
N GLN A 43 16.78 10.74 -6.33
CA GLN A 43 16.01 11.31 -7.44
C GLN A 43 15.92 10.38 -8.67
N GLU A 44 16.87 9.47 -8.81
CA GLU A 44 16.95 8.52 -9.93
C GLU A 44 16.13 7.24 -9.68
N HIS A 45 15.80 6.93 -8.43
CA HIS A 45 15.17 5.68 -8.05
C HIS A 45 13.93 5.92 -7.19
N GLY A 46 12.80 5.48 -7.69
CA GLY A 46 11.57 5.50 -6.96
C GLY A 46 10.80 6.83 -7.01
N ASN A 47 9.59 6.77 -6.57
CA ASN A 47 8.65 7.88 -6.46
C ASN A 47 8.09 7.96 -5.03
N GLN A 48 7.21 8.93 -4.80
CA GLN A 48 6.47 8.97 -3.55
C GLN A 48 5.66 7.67 -3.36
N TYR A 49 5.55 7.24 -2.12
CA TYR A 49 4.70 6.11 -1.80
C TYR A 49 3.21 6.48 -1.93
N GLN A 50 2.48 5.61 -2.61
CA GLN A 50 1.02 5.64 -2.68
C GLN A 50 0.50 4.25 -2.35
N PRO A 51 -0.50 4.13 -1.45
CA PRO A 51 -1.09 2.82 -1.17
C PRO A 51 -1.86 2.30 -2.39
N SER A 52 -1.91 0.99 -2.54
CA SER A 52 -2.72 0.36 -3.59
C SER A 52 -4.20 0.68 -3.41
N THR A 53 -4.93 0.73 -4.51
CA THR A 53 -6.36 1.01 -4.52
C THR A 53 -7.19 -0.28 -4.42
N ASP A 54 -8.49 -0.13 -4.17
CA ASP A 54 -9.43 -1.26 -4.16
C ASP A 54 -9.65 -1.88 -5.56
N ALA A 55 -9.09 -1.29 -6.61
CA ALA A 55 -9.08 -1.88 -7.95
C ALA A 55 -8.40 -3.27 -7.95
N LEU A 56 -7.35 -3.44 -7.15
CA LEU A 56 -6.68 -4.73 -6.97
C LEU A 56 -7.67 -5.81 -6.50
N VAL A 57 -8.51 -5.51 -5.52
CA VAL A 57 -9.52 -6.45 -5.00
C VAL A 57 -10.49 -6.89 -6.10
N ARG A 58 -10.90 -5.96 -6.97
CA ARG A 58 -11.79 -6.28 -8.09
C ARG A 58 -11.15 -7.24 -9.09
N ILE A 59 -9.84 -7.09 -9.33
CA ILE A 59 -9.07 -8.00 -10.20
C ILE A 59 -8.95 -9.37 -9.54
N LEU A 60 -8.56 -9.42 -8.27
CA LEU A 60 -8.37 -10.68 -7.54
C LEU A 60 -9.65 -11.51 -7.44
N LYS A 61 -10.83 -10.86 -7.32
CA LYS A 61 -12.11 -11.56 -7.32
C LYS A 61 -12.46 -12.26 -8.64
N ARG A 62 -11.85 -11.84 -9.74
CA ARG A 62 -12.10 -12.39 -11.08
C ARG A 62 -11.07 -13.42 -11.52
N TYR A 63 -9.92 -13.45 -10.87
CA TYR A 63 -8.85 -14.38 -11.19
C TYR A 63 -9.04 -15.69 -10.43
N PRO A 64 -8.93 -16.86 -11.06
CA PRO A 64 -9.04 -18.15 -10.40
C PRO A 64 -7.76 -18.50 -9.62
N ILE A 65 -7.65 -18.01 -8.41
CA ILE A 65 -6.46 -18.17 -7.55
C ILE A 65 -6.50 -19.53 -6.86
N SER A 66 -5.37 -20.22 -6.86
CA SER A 66 -5.16 -21.50 -6.18
C SER A 66 -3.94 -21.48 -5.27
N GLN A 67 -3.78 -22.49 -4.43
CA GLN A 67 -2.60 -22.64 -3.56
C GLN A 67 -1.29 -22.92 -4.32
N GLU A 68 -1.36 -23.26 -5.59
CA GLU A 68 -0.19 -23.42 -6.45
C GLU A 68 0.33 -22.06 -6.95
N ASP A 69 -0.53 -21.05 -6.96
CA ASP A 69 -0.15 -19.69 -7.38
C ASP A 69 0.72 -19.01 -6.32
N ARG A 70 1.80 -18.42 -6.78
CA ARG A 70 2.70 -17.60 -5.96
C ARG A 70 2.76 -16.21 -6.54
N ILE A 71 2.66 -15.19 -5.70
CA ILE A 71 2.67 -13.81 -6.16
C ILE A 71 3.80 -13.03 -5.51
N LEU A 72 4.41 -12.18 -6.31
CA LEU A 72 5.47 -11.27 -5.92
C LEU A 72 5.07 -9.84 -6.25
N ASP A 73 5.05 -9.00 -5.23
CA ASP A 73 4.81 -7.57 -5.35
C ASP A 73 6.16 -6.83 -5.39
N ILE A 74 6.52 -6.30 -6.54
CA ILE A 74 7.74 -5.50 -6.71
C ILE A 74 7.38 -4.03 -6.52
N GLY A 75 8.01 -3.39 -5.53
CA GLY A 75 7.63 -2.06 -5.06
C GLY A 75 6.49 -2.14 -4.04
N CYS A 76 6.58 -3.07 -3.10
CA CYS A 76 5.49 -3.36 -2.17
C CYS A 76 5.21 -2.25 -1.14
N GLY A 77 6.10 -1.29 -0.97
CA GLY A 77 5.94 -0.18 -0.05
C GLY A 77 5.61 -0.64 1.37
N LYS A 78 4.54 -0.12 1.94
CA LYS A 78 4.03 -0.50 3.28
C LYS A 78 3.27 -1.84 3.31
N GLY A 79 3.13 -2.51 2.17
CA GLY A 79 2.56 -3.85 2.10
C GLY A 79 1.05 -3.93 1.97
N LYS A 80 0.34 -2.86 1.61
CA LYS A 80 -1.12 -2.89 1.46
C LYS A 80 -1.57 -3.90 0.40
N ALA A 81 -0.93 -3.94 -0.77
CA ALA A 81 -1.25 -4.90 -1.82
C ALA A 81 -1.01 -6.35 -1.34
N MET A 82 0.10 -6.59 -0.66
CA MET A 82 0.40 -7.90 -0.07
C MET A 82 -0.65 -8.31 0.96
N TYR A 83 -1.08 -7.40 1.81
CA TYR A 83 -2.15 -7.66 2.78
C TYR A 83 -3.45 -8.04 2.09
N LEU A 84 -3.84 -7.31 1.04
CA LEU A 84 -5.04 -7.61 0.26
C LEU A 84 -4.93 -8.98 -0.42
N MET A 85 -3.78 -9.28 -1.03
CA MET A 85 -3.51 -10.57 -1.67
C MET A 85 -3.45 -11.73 -0.68
N SER A 86 -3.00 -11.51 0.55
CA SER A 86 -2.95 -12.54 1.60
C SER A 86 -4.33 -13.06 2.01
N ARG A 87 -5.39 -12.36 1.69
CA ARG A 87 -6.78 -12.78 1.95
C ARG A 87 -7.32 -13.73 0.89
N TYR A 88 -6.54 -14.04 -0.13
CA TYR A 88 -6.87 -14.98 -1.20
C TYR A 88 -6.00 -16.23 -1.09
N PRO A 89 -6.41 -17.37 -1.66
CA PRO A 89 -5.74 -18.65 -1.43
C PRO A 89 -4.44 -18.82 -2.23
N PHE A 90 -3.60 -17.79 -2.32
CA PHE A 90 -2.24 -17.93 -2.83
C PHE A 90 -1.41 -18.84 -1.93
N GLY A 91 -0.57 -19.67 -2.51
CA GLY A 91 0.38 -20.47 -1.76
C GLY A 91 1.52 -19.66 -1.14
N ALA A 92 1.86 -18.52 -1.73
CA ALA A 92 2.79 -17.56 -1.16
C ALA A 92 2.53 -16.15 -1.69
N VAL A 93 2.65 -15.16 -0.81
CA VAL A 93 2.65 -13.73 -1.15
C VAL A 93 3.96 -13.14 -0.61
N ARG A 94 4.74 -12.54 -1.49
CA ARG A 94 6.00 -11.90 -1.14
C ARG A 94 6.07 -10.52 -1.74
N GLY A 95 6.89 -9.64 -1.13
CA GLY A 95 7.11 -8.29 -1.64
C GLY A 95 8.55 -7.86 -1.47
N TYR A 96 9.00 -6.99 -2.36
CA TYR A 96 10.28 -6.31 -2.29
C TYR A 96 10.09 -4.83 -2.55
N ASP A 97 10.83 -4.01 -1.83
CA ASP A 97 10.89 -2.57 -2.03
C ASP A 97 12.31 -2.07 -1.79
N LEU A 98 12.68 -1.01 -2.50
CA LEU A 98 13.97 -0.34 -2.29
C LEU A 98 14.00 0.50 -1.02
N SER A 99 12.83 0.88 -0.50
CA SER A 99 12.71 1.69 0.70
C SER A 99 12.72 0.82 1.95
N GLU A 100 13.79 0.89 2.70
CA GLU A 100 13.88 0.25 4.01
C GLU A 100 12.86 0.84 5.01
N ALA A 101 12.62 2.16 4.93
CA ALA A 101 11.64 2.83 5.77
C ALA A 101 10.22 2.29 5.56
N LEU A 102 9.80 2.09 4.29
CA LEU A 102 8.49 1.54 3.97
C LEU A 102 8.37 0.06 4.35
N THR A 103 9.40 -0.74 4.09
CA THR A 103 9.39 -2.17 4.41
C THR A 103 9.39 -2.44 5.92
N ARG A 104 10.00 -1.58 6.72
CA ARG A 104 9.88 -1.65 8.19
C ARG A 104 8.45 -1.47 8.66
N THR A 105 7.69 -0.58 8.03
CA THR A 105 6.26 -0.41 8.32
C THR A 105 5.44 -1.63 7.91
N ALA A 106 5.83 -2.31 6.82
CA ALA A 106 5.15 -3.51 6.30
C ALA A 106 5.34 -4.75 7.21
N ASN A 107 6.44 -4.81 7.92
CA ASN A 107 6.74 -5.87 8.88
C ASN A 107 6.20 -5.55 10.27
#